data_9cc08d70ef140f1dc381581d98a0a62f
#
_entry.id   9cc08d70ef140f1dc381581d98a0a62f
#
_cell.length_a   1.000
_cell.length_b   1.000
_cell.length_c   1.000
_cell.angle_alpha   90.00
_cell.angle_beta   90.00
_cell.angle_gamma   90.00
#
_symmetry.space_group_name_H-M   'P 1'
#
loop_
_entity.id
_entity.type
_entity.pdbx_description
1 polymer ?
#
loop_
_entity_poly.entity_id
_entity_poly.type
_entity_poly.pdbx_seq_one_letter_code
_entity_poly.pdbx_strand_id
1 'polypeptide(L)'
;MTLTASEDGSYTATGEATDWTAWASSITLHPGDYYLVPNITGTGINVAMLNPAGDASNQQTGAFTVASTETWAARIFTTAATGPVNATVTPRLYKID
;
A
#
# COMPACT_ATOMS: atom_id res chain seq x y z
N MET A 1 -2.51 -1.29 -17.89
CA MET A 1 -2.87 -0.76 -16.57
C MET A 1 -1.98 0.41 -16.23
N THR A 2 -2.54 1.47 -15.71
CA THR A 2 -1.82 2.71 -15.41
C THR A 2 -2.10 3.16 -13.99
N LEU A 3 -1.05 3.53 -13.25
CA LEU A 3 -1.16 4.16 -11.93
C LEU A 3 -0.74 5.63 -12.07
N THR A 4 -1.62 6.52 -11.62
CA THR A 4 -1.38 7.97 -11.66
C THR A 4 -1.44 8.55 -10.26
N ALA A 5 -0.39 9.27 -9.86
CA ALA A 5 -0.35 9.97 -8.57
C ALA A 5 -0.94 11.37 -8.72
N SER A 6 -1.72 11.78 -7.72
CA SER A 6 -2.29 13.12 -7.62
C SER A 6 -1.61 13.91 -6.49
N GLU A 7 -1.69 15.24 -6.55
CA GLU A 7 -1.02 16.11 -5.59
C GLU A 7 -1.55 15.99 -4.16
N ASP A 8 -2.78 15.51 -3.99
CA ASP A 8 -3.42 15.34 -2.68
C ASP A 8 -3.00 14.04 -1.97
N GLY A 9 -2.10 13.26 -2.55
CA GLY A 9 -1.65 11.98 -2.00
C GLY A 9 -2.52 10.80 -2.42
N SER A 10 -3.44 10.97 -3.35
CA SER A 10 -4.22 9.88 -3.90
C SER A 10 -3.54 9.29 -5.13
N TYR A 11 -3.91 8.04 -5.44
CA TYR A 11 -3.44 7.32 -6.63
C TYR A 11 -4.65 6.72 -7.33
N THR A 12 -4.69 6.84 -8.66
CA THR A 12 -5.73 6.24 -9.49
C THR A 12 -5.12 5.18 -10.38
N ALA A 13 -5.68 3.97 -10.32
CA ALA A 13 -5.28 2.85 -11.14
C ALA A 13 -6.42 2.47 -12.09
N THR A 14 -6.13 2.39 -13.39
CA THR A 14 -7.11 2.07 -14.42
C THR A 14 -6.55 1.10 -15.45
N GLY A 15 -7.45 0.37 -16.11
CA GLY A 15 -7.10 -0.59 -17.17
C GLY A 15 -7.38 -2.02 -16.76
N GLU A 16 -6.58 -2.94 -17.29
CA GLU A 16 -6.68 -4.37 -16.96
C GLU A 16 -5.34 -4.91 -16.51
N ALA A 17 -5.36 -5.67 -15.42
CA ALA A 17 -4.18 -6.42 -15.00
C ALA A 17 -3.98 -7.61 -15.91
N THR A 18 -2.76 -7.84 -16.36
CA THR A 18 -2.34 -9.00 -17.15
C THR A 18 -1.37 -9.88 -16.40
N ASP A 19 -0.89 -9.40 -15.25
CA ASP A 19 -0.02 -10.11 -14.32
C ASP A 19 -0.09 -9.41 -12.96
N TRP A 20 0.42 -10.05 -11.92
CA TRP A 20 0.58 -9.44 -10.60
C TRP A 20 1.48 -8.22 -10.70
N THR A 21 1.01 -7.09 -10.20
CA THR A 21 1.76 -5.84 -10.24
C THR A 21 1.69 -5.15 -8.89
N ALA A 22 2.82 -4.56 -8.48
CA ALA A 22 2.90 -3.79 -7.25
C ALA A 22 3.79 -2.56 -7.44
N TRP A 23 3.42 -1.49 -6.74
CA TRP A 23 4.21 -0.26 -6.64
C TRP A 23 4.53 -0.04 -5.17
N ALA A 24 5.79 0.23 -4.85
CA ALA A 24 6.23 0.41 -3.48
C ALA A 24 7.03 1.70 -3.32
N SER A 25 6.86 2.35 -2.18
CA SER A 25 7.63 3.54 -1.78
C SER A 25 8.20 3.32 -0.39
N SER A 26 9.51 3.51 -0.24
CA SER A 26 10.18 3.33 1.03
C SER A 26 9.86 4.47 2.01
N ILE A 27 9.71 4.10 3.28
CA ILE A 27 9.49 5.05 4.36
C ILE A 27 10.25 4.59 5.60
N THR A 28 10.94 5.51 6.27
CA THR A 28 11.60 5.21 7.55
C THR A 28 10.62 5.41 8.69
N LEU A 29 10.41 4.35 9.48
CA LEU A 29 9.53 4.37 10.64
C LEU A 29 10.34 4.23 11.92
N HIS A 30 10.03 5.09 12.90
CA HIS A 30 10.58 5.03 14.25
C HIS A 30 9.76 4.07 15.11
N PRO A 31 10.28 3.58 16.26
CA PRO A 31 9.53 2.67 17.13
C PRO A 31 8.19 3.25 17.54
N GLY A 32 7.16 2.42 17.54
CA GLY A 32 5.82 2.80 17.94
C GLY A 32 4.75 1.93 17.29
N ASP A 33 3.51 2.26 17.61
CA ASP A 33 2.34 1.62 17.01
C ASP A 33 1.81 2.50 15.87
N TYR A 34 1.43 1.85 14.79
CA TYR A 34 0.95 2.52 13.59
C TYR A 34 -0.36 1.91 13.12
N TYR A 35 -1.09 2.69 12.35
CA TYR A 35 -2.34 2.24 11.72
C TYR A 35 -2.37 2.72 10.27
N LEU A 36 -2.54 1.78 9.34
CA LEU A 36 -2.67 2.08 7.91
C LEU A 36 -4.15 2.10 7.52
N VAL A 37 -4.58 3.23 6.96
CA VAL A 37 -5.92 3.37 6.38
C VAL A 37 -5.74 3.47 4.87
N PRO A 38 -6.14 2.47 4.08
CA PRO A 38 -5.92 2.47 2.64
C PRO A 38 -6.84 3.42 1.86
N ASN A 39 -8.05 3.69 2.36
CA ASN A 39 -9.04 4.55 1.69
C ASN A 39 -9.26 4.17 0.22
N ILE A 40 -9.71 2.95 -0.02
CA ILE A 40 -9.86 2.41 -1.36
C ILE A 40 -11.30 2.65 -1.85
N THR A 41 -11.42 3.20 -3.06
CA THR A 41 -12.69 3.29 -3.80
C THR A 41 -12.50 2.57 -5.12
N GLY A 42 -13.38 1.63 -5.45
CA GLY A 42 -13.29 0.86 -6.68
C GLY A 42 -12.81 -0.56 -6.46
N THR A 43 -12.22 -1.16 -7.49
CA THR A 43 -11.87 -2.59 -7.51
C THR A 43 -10.50 -2.84 -8.09
N GLY A 44 -9.90 -3.99 -7.71
CA GLY A 44 -8.69 -4.52 -8.32
C GLY A 44 -7.38 -4.12 -7.65
N ILE A 45 -7.41 -3.24 -6.65
CA ILE A 45 -6.23 -2.71 -5.98
C ILE A 45 -6.38 -2.81 -4.46
N ASN A 46 -5.28 -3.07 -3.77
CA ASN A 46 -5.20 -2.98 -2.31
C ASN A 46 -3.90 -2.30 -1.89
N VAL A 47 -3.80 -1.94 -0.62
CA VAL A 47 -2.65 -1.25 -0.04
C VAL A 47 -2.23 -1.96 1.23
N ALA A 48 -0.92 -2.14 1.43
CA ALA A 48 -0.36 -2.71 2.65
C ALA A 48 1.03 -2.16 2.93
N MET A 49 1.51 -2.35 4.16
CA MET A 49 2.88 -2.03 4.54
C MET A 49 3.74 -3.30 4.48
N LEU A 50 4.86 -3.20 3.78
CA LEU A 50 5.86 -4.26 3.70
C LEU A 50 6.92 -4.02 4.77
N ASN A 51 7.24 -5.07 5.55
CA ASN A 51 8.28 -5.00 6.58
C ASN A 51 9.68 -4.85 5.94
N PRO A 52 10.75 -4.59 6.75
CA PRO A 52 12.09 -4.42 6.21
C PRO A 52 12.63 -5.63 5.45
N ALA A 53 12.14 -6.83 5.74
CA ALA A 53 12.52 -8.03 5.01
C ALA A 53 11.93 -8.08 3.60
N GLY A 54 10.95 -7.23 3.29
CA GLY A 54 10.30 -7.20 1.99
C GLY A 54 9.43 -8.41 1.71
N ASP A 55 8.94 -9.07 2.76
CA ASP A 55 8.20 -10.32 2.64
C ASP A 55 6.70 -10.04 2.46
N ALA A 56 6.21 -10.26 1.26
CA ALA A 56 4.81 -10.01 0.91
C ALA A 56 3.84 -10.91 1.69
N SER A 57 4.29 -12.06 2.19
CA SER A 57 3.44 -12.95 3.01
C SER A 57 3.22 -12.39 4.41
N ASN A 58 4.04 -11.46 4.86
CA ASN A 58 3.95 -10.79 6.15
C ASN A 58 3.60 -9.32 6.05
N GLN A 59 3.03 -8.88 4.93
CA GLN A 59 2.61 -7.49 4.78
C GLN A 59 1.49 -7.16 5.77
N GLN A 60 1.50 -5.92 6.28
CA GLN A 60 0.58 -5.48 7.32
C GLN A 60 -0.49 -4.55 6.78
N THR A 61 -1.73 -4.79 7.21
CA THR A 61 -2.87 -3.90 6.96
C THR A 61 -3.49 -3.54 8.30
N GLY A 62 -3.97 -2.29 8.44
CA GLY A 62 -4.51 -1.82 9.71
C GLY A 62 -3.41 -1.54 10.73
N ALA A 63 -3.53 -2.09 11.94
CA ALA A 63 -2.61 -1.83 13.03
C ALA A 63 -1.35 -2.71 12.94
N PHE A 64 -0.20 -2.11 13.18
CA PHE A 64 1.07 -2.86 13.30
C PHE A 64 2.04 -2.11 14.22
N THR A 65 3.04 -2.83 14.72
CA THR A 65 4.03 -2.30 15.66
C THR A 65 5.42 -2.34 15.03
N VAL A 66 6.17 -1.24 15.20
CA VAL A 66 7.57 -1.13 14.80
C VAL A 66 8.41 -1.14 16.08
N ALA A 67 9.33 -2.10 16.21
CA ALA A 67 10.12 -2.29 17.43
C ALA A 67 11.39 -1.44 17.45
N SER A 68 11.94 -1.12 16.29
CA SER A 68 13.16 -0.30 16.16
C SER A 68 13.03 0.54 14.90
N THR A 69 13.87 1.59 14.77
CA THR A 69 13.88 2.40 13.55
C THR A 69 14.25 1.53 12.35
N GLU A 70 13.32 1.43 11.40
CA GLU A 70 13.41 0.52 10.26
C GLU A 70 12.89 1.17 9.00
N THR A 71 13.34 0.67 7.84
CA THR A 71 12.79 1.08 6.55
C THR A 71 11.71 0.10 6.14
N TRP A 72 10.48 0.60 6.05
CA TRP A 72 9.31 -0.11 5.56
C TRP A 72 8.97 0.37 4.16
N ALA A 73 8.03 -0.26 3.51
CA ALA A 73 7.53 0.17 2.22
C ALA A 73 6.00 0.21 2.22
N ALA A 74 5.46 1.34 1.76
CA ALA A 74 4.05 1.42 1.43
C ALA A 74 3.85 0.79 0.04
N ARG A 75 2.95 -0.18 -0.06
CA ARG A 75 2.77 -0.97 -1.28
C ARG A 75 1.33 -0.91 -1.76
N ILE A 76 1.16 -0.51 -3.02
CA ILE A 76 -0.10 -0.59 -3.75
C ILE A 76 0.03 -1.76 -4.70
N PHE A 77 -0.95 -2.66 -4.72
CA PHE A 77 -0.82 -3.89 -5.50
C PHE A 77 -2.16 -4.37 -6.05
N THR A 78 -2.08 -5.14 -7.14
CA THR A 78 -3.26 -5.77 -7.74
C THR A 78 -3.76 -6.93 -6.88
N THR A 79 -5.07 -7.10 -6.80
CA THR A 79 -5.70 -8.17 -6.00
C THR A 79 -5.86 -9.47 -6.77
N ALA A 80 -5.59 -9.44 -8.08
CA ALA A 80 -5.64 -10.63 -8.95
C ALA A 80 -4.61 -10.49 -10.06
N ALA A 81 -4.18 -11.62 -10.62
CA ALA A 81 -3.22 -11.63 -11.72
C ALA A 81 -3.82 -11.08 -13.02
N THR A 82 -5.12 -11.25 -13.22
CA THR A 82 -5.82 -10.74 -14.41
C THR A 82 -7.17 -10.17 -14.00
N GLY A 83 -7.65 -9.19 -14.76
CA GLY A 83 -8.97 -8.62 -14.57
C GLY A 83 -8.98 -7.10 -14.61
N PRO A 84 -10.17 -6.51 -14.55
CA PRO A 84 -10.32 -5.05 -14.61
C PRO A 84 -9.79 -4.40 -13.34
N VAL A 85 -9.16 -3.25 -13.51
CA VAL A 85 -8.69 -2.40 -12.43
C VAL A 85 -9.28 -1.01 -12.64
N ASN A 86 -10.02 -0.54 -11.64
CA ASN A 86 -10.58 0.81 -11.65
C ASN A 86 -10.76 1.24 -10.19
N ALA A 87 -9.72 1.84 -9.63
CA ALA A 87 -9.71 2.19 -8.22
C ALA A 87 -8.97 3.48 -7.97
N THR A 88 -9.40 4.20 -6.93
CA THR A 88 -8.67 5.32 -6.35
C THR A 88 -8.34 4.99 -4.92
N VAL A 89 -7.07 5.16 -4.53
CA VAL A 89 -6.61 4.91 -3.18
C VAL A 89 -5.97 6.18 -2.62
N THR A 90 -6.24 6.46 -1.35
CA THR A 90 -5.62 7.57 -0.62
C THR A 90 -5.03 7.03 0.67
N PRO A 91 -3.88 6.34 0.60
CA PRO A 91 -3.30 5.71 1.79
C PRO A 91 -2.92 6.75 2.83
N ARG A 92 -3.24 6.47 4.08
CA ARG A 92 -2.84 7.30 5.21
C ARG A 92 -2.24 6.41 6.29
N LEU A 93 -1.07 6.79 6.77
CA LEU A 93 -0.39 6.10 7.85
C LEU A 93 -0.39 7.00 9.07
N TYR A 94 -0.95 6.49 10.18
CA TYR A 94 -1.02 7.22 11.45
C TYR A 94 -0.13 6.54 12.48
N LYS A 95 0.57 7.36 13.26
CA LYS A 95 1.28 6.88 14.44
C LYS A 95 0.38 7.03 15.66
N ILE A 96 0.21 5.95 16.40
CA ILE A 96 -0.61 5.89 17.61
C ILE A 96 0.32 6.04 18.80
N ASP A 97 0.09 7.05 19.62
CA ASP A 97 0.87 7.29 20.84
C ASP A 97 0.15 6.77 22.09
#